data_85efc915a6efe6cb4d7446f91e15c3df
#
_entry.id   85efc915a6efe6cb4d7446f91e15c3df
#
_cell.length_a   1.000
_cell.length_b   1.000
_cell.length_c   1.000
_cell.angle_alpha   90.00
_cell.angle_beta   90.00
_cell.angle_gamma   90.00
#
_symmetry.space_group_name_H-M   'P 1'
#
loop_
_entity.id
_entity.type
_entity.pdbx_description
1 polymer ?
#
loop_
_entity_poly.entity_id
_entity_poly.type
_entity_poly.pdbx_seq_one_letter_code
_entity_poly.pdbx_strand_id
1 'polypeptide(L)'
;RFLLLGGGFQGLQNLLICLIQGSGESRFPAVVTVGAVVAQTGLSLLFLGRLRMGVEAVSLAVLLSQAGSVLLLSVYFFKGPWGKRLLLPFKGGNPFIWRGLAASGSAKVMMTLLANAGAFVLQREVNQFPVDTIAGYTYANSLMNLFTQPLAAYAIAANIMSAQNVGRGDWEMAASCNRRMILHSMAWCGLYGAAAPAAVPVLIRLMAGDGASSQLLHAGISWLFVVPF
;
A
#
# COMPACT_ATOMS: atom_id res chain seq x y z
N ARG A 1 7.30 -6.83 -19.02
CA ARG A 1 6.28 -7.90 -19.15
C ARG A 1 5.96 -8.54 -17.79
N PHE A 2 6.96 -8.94 -17.00
CA PHE A 2 6.73 -9.56 -15.67
C PHE A 2 5.99 -8.63 -14.68
N LEU A 3 6.25 -7.33 -14.68
CA LEU A 3 5.58 -6.35 -13.83
C LEU A 3 4.08 -6.20 -14.14
N LEU A 4 3.68 -6.35 -15.39
CA LEU A 4 2.26 -6.30 -15.79
C LEU A 4 1.49 -7.52 -15.25
N LEU A 5 2.10 -8.70 -15.31
CA LEU A 5 1.54 -9.92 -14.70
C LEU A 5 1.47 -9.79 -13.17
N GLY A 6 2.52 -9.22 -12.56
CA GLY A 6 2.54 -8.92 -11.12
C GLY A 6 1.39 -8.01 -10.68
N GLY A 7 1.03 -7.00 -11.49
CA GLY A 7 -0.12 -6.13 -11.20
C GLY A 7 -1.46 -6.87 -11.11
N GLY A 8 -1.66 -7.88 -11.96
CA GLY A 8 -2.85 -8.75 -11.89
C GLY A 8 -2.90 -9.57 -10.60
N PHE A 9 -1.78 -10.17 -10.20
CA PHE A 9 -1.68 -10.91 -8.93
C PHE A 9 -1.85 -10.00 -7.72
N GLN A 10 -1.32 -8.79 -7.76
CA GLN A 10 -1.50 -7.80 -6.68
C GLN A 10 -2.97 -7.38 -6.54
N GLY A 11 -3.68 -7.17 -7.64
CA GLY A 11 -5.11 -6.89 -7.62
C GLY A 11 -5.91 -8.03 -6.99
N LEU A 12 -5.63 -9.27 -7.37
CA LEU A 12 -6.28 -10.46 -6.80
C LEU A 12 -5.93 -10.63 -5.31
N GLN A 13 -4.67 -10.41 -4.92
CA GLN A 13 -4.24 -10.43 -3.53
C GLN A 13 -5.01 -9.42 -2.69
N ASN A 14 -5.12 -8.16 -3.15
CA ASN A 14 -5.87 -7.12 -2.44
C ASN A 14 -7.34 -7.48 -2.29
N LEU A 15 -7.96 -8.04 -3.34
CA LEU A 15 -9.35 -8.49 -3.29
C LEU A 15 -9.55 -9.58 -2.23
N LEU A 16 -8.68 -10.60 -2.19
CA LEU A 16 -8.75 -11.68 -1.19
C LEU A 16 -8.52 -11.14 0.23
N ILE A 17 -7.57 -10.23 0.42
CA ILE A 17 -7.33 -9.57 1.70
C ILE A 17 -8.58 -8.83 2.16
N CYS A 18 -9.21 -8.02 1.29
CA CYS A 18 -10.43 -7.28 1.62
C CYS A 18 -11.59 -8.22 1.98
N LEU A 19 -11.76 -9.33 1.27
CA LEU A 19 -12.81 -10.32 1.55
C LEU A 19 -12.61 -10.97 2.92
N ILE A 20 -11.39 -11.38 3.26
CA ILE A 20 -11.07 -12.01 4.53
C ILE A 20 -11.18 -10.99 5.69
N GLN A 21 -10.67 -9.78 5.51
CA GLN A 21 -10.78 -8.72 6.50
C GLN A 21 -12.24 -8.28 6.72
N GLY A 22 -13.04 -8.21 5.65
CA GLY A 22 -14.47 -7.93 5.74
C GLY A 22 -15.23 -8.96 6.56
N SER A 23 -14.77 -10.21 6.61
CA SER A 23 -15.35 -11.27 7.46
C SER A 23 -14.94 -11.18 8.94
N GLY A 24 -14.11 -10.22 9.33
CA GLY A 24 -13.66 -9.98 10.69
C GLY A 24 -12.29 -10.57 11.02
N GLU A 25 -11.66 -11.27 10.10
CA GLU A 25 -10.39 -11.92 10.31
C GLU A 25 -9.25 -11.16 9.64
N SER A 26 -8.46 -10.42 10.42
CA SER A 26 -7.36 -9.61 9.91
C SER A 26 -5.97 -10.22 10.19
N ARG A 27 -5.87 -11.18 11.11
CA ARG A 27 -4.58 -11.75 11.53
C ARG A 27 -3.90 -12.55 10.42
N PHE A 28 -4.64 -13.46 9.79
CA PHE A 28 -4.07 -14.32 8.75
C PHE A 28 -3.60 -13.52 7.53
N PRO A 29 -4.38 -12.61 6.93
CA PRO A 29 -3.91 -11.75 5.86
C PRO A 29 -2.67 -10.92 6.23
N ALA A 30 -2.60 -10.41 7.46
CA ALA A 30 -1.44 -9.66 7.93
C ALA A 30 -0.16 -10.52 7.95
N VAL A 31 -0.25 -11.73 8.51
CA VAL A 31 0.89 -12.67 8.55
C VAL A 31 1.33 -13.04 7.14
N VAL A 32 0.40 -13.34 6.23
CA VAL A 32 0.72 -13.67 4.83
C VAL A 32 1.39 -12.50 4.13
N THR A 33 0.90 -11.27 4.35
CA THR A 33 1.48 -10.07 3.74
C THR A 33 2.91 -9.82 4.23
N VAL A 34 3.13 -9.90 5.55
CA VAL A 34 4.49 -9.77 6.13
C VAL A 34 5.41 -10.87 5.60
N GLY A 35 4.93 -12.12 5.60
CA GLY A 35 5.68 -13.25 5.04
C GLY A 35 6.04 -13.07 3.57
N ALA A 36 5.13 -12.50 2.77
CA ALA A 36 5.37 -12.19 1.38
C ALA A 36 6.48 -11.15 1.18
N VAL A 37 6.49 -10.09 2.01
CA VAL A 37 7.53 -9.06 1.96
C VAL A 37 8.89 -9.65 2.33
N VAL A 38 8.96 -10.47 3.37
CA VAL A 38 10.19 -11.14 3.78
C VAL A 38 10.68 -12.09 2.68
N ALA A 39 9.78 -12.90 2.11
CA ALA A 39 10.09 -13.80 1.00
C ALA A 39 10.56 -13.04 -0.25
N GLN A 40 9.90 -11.94 -0.60
CA GLN A 40 10.29 -11.07 -1.72
C GLN A 40 11.69 -10.51 -1.52
N THR A 41 12.00 -10.01 -0.33
CA THR A 41 13.32 -9.46 -0.01
C THR A 41 14.39 -10.56 -0.07
N GLY A 42 14.11 -11.72 0.54
CA GLY A 42 15.02 -12.87 0.50
C GLY A 42 15.28 -13.37 -0.91
N LEU A 43 14.23 -13.51 -1.73
CA LEU A 43 14.36 -13.92 -3.15
C LEU A 43 15.13 -12.87 -3.97
N SER A 44 14.87 -11.58 -3.74
CA SER A 44 15.60 -10.50 -4.42
C SER A 44 17.09 -10.54 -4.10
N LEU A 45 17.46 -10.71 -2.83
CA LEU A 45 18.85 -10.83 -2.41
C LEU A 45 19.52 -12.08 -2.99
N LEU A 46 18.79 -13.21 -3.03
CA LEU A 46 19.29 -14.46 -3.58
C LEU A 46 19.52 -14.36 -5.09
N PHE A 47 18.58 -13.79 -5.83
CA PHE A 47 18.67 -13.67 -7.28
C PHE A 47 19.74 -12.64 -7.70
N LEU A 48 19.85 -11.52 -7.00
CA LEU A 48 20.87 -10.51 -7.28
C LEU A 48 22.27 -10.99 -6.83
N GLY A 49 22.36 -11.54 -5.60
CA GLY A 49 23.66 -11.90 -5.01
C GLY A 49 24.25 -13.18 -5.58
N ARG A 50 23.46 -14.24 -5.69
CA ARG A 50 23.96 -15.57 -6.05
C ARG A 50 23.82 -15.93 -7.51
N LEU A 51 22.71 -15.55 -8.14
CA LEU A 51 22.44 -15.84 -9.56
C LEU A 51 22.90 -14.71 -10.50
N ARG A 52 23.36 -13.57 -9.97
CA ARG A 52 23.82 -12.39 -10.73
C ARG A 52 22.85 -11.97 -11.85
N MET A 53 21.57 -12.22 -11.65
CA MET A 53 20.53 -11.78 -12.56
C MET A 53 20.38 -10.25 -12.42
N GLY A 54 20.26 -9.54 -13.52
CA GLY A 54 20.10 -8.09 -13.53
C GLY A 54 18.78 -7.59 -12.91
N VAL A 55 18.31 -6.43 -13.33
CA VAL A 55 17.07 -5.79 -12.83
C VAL A 55 15.84 -6.71 -12.94
N GLU A 56 15.85 -7.67 -13.85
CA GLU A 56 14.78 -8.65 -14.02
C GLU A 56 14.59 -9.56 -12.79
N ALA A 57 15.65 -9.79 -12.01
CA ALA A 57 15.63 -10.59 -10.80
C ALA A 57 14.63 -10.05 -9.78
N VAL A 58 14.60 -8.73 -9.59
CA VAL A 58 13.69 -8.07 -8.64
C VAL A 58 12.24 -8.26 -9.09
N SER A 59 11.98 -8.08 -10.37
CA SER A 59 10.63 -8.25 -10.95
C SER A 59 10.12 -9.69 -10.79
N LEU A 60 11.01 -10.67 -10.92
CA LEU A 60 10.70 -12.09 -10.77
C LEU A 60 10.45 -12.45 -9.30
N ALA A 61 11.24 -11.89 -8.37
CA ALA A 61 11.04 -12.07 -6.93
C ALA A 61 9.69 -11.50 -6.47
N VAL A 62 9.30 -10.33 -6.98
CA VAL A 62 7.98 -9.72 -6.73
C VAL A 62 6.87 -10.64 -7.22
N LEU A 63 6.97 -11.13 -8.46
CA LEU A 63 5.94 -11.97 -9.06
C LEU A 63 5.77 -13.30 -8.29
N LEU A 64 6.86 -13.95 -7.92
CA LEU A 64 6.83 -15.22 -7.18
C LEU A 64 6.25 -15.03 -5.77
N SER A 65 6.65 -13.98 -5.06
CA SER A 65 6.13 -13.71 -3.71
C SER A 65 4.64 -13.36 -3.74
N GLN A 66 4.18 -12.60 -4.73
CA GLN A 66 2.76 -12.28 -4.89
C GLN A 66 1.94 -13.51 -5.28
N ALA A 67 2.43 -14.33 -6.22
CA ALA A 67 1.76 -15.58 -6.60
C ALA A 67 1.63 -16.53 -5.40
N GLY A 68 2.70 -16.68 -4.59
CA GLY A 68 2.68 -17.45 -3.36
C GLY A 68 1.66 -16.93 -2.35
N SER A 69 1.58 -15.62 -2.17
CA SER A 69 0.61 -14.98 -1.28
C SER A 69 -0.83 -15.21 -1.75
N VAL A 70 -1.10 -15.06 -3.05
CA VAL A 70 -2.41 -15.31 -3.63
C VAL A 70 -2.82 -16.76 -3.43
N LEU A 71 -1.90 -17.73 -3.63
CA LEU A 71 -2.16 -19.13 -3.38
C LEU A 71 -2.52 -19.40 -1.92
N LEU A 72 -1.74 -18.89 -0.97
CA LEU A 72 -1.98 -19.06 0.47
C LEU A 72 -3.33 -18.46 0.88
N LEU A 73 -3.61 -17.22 0.45
CA LEU A 73 -4.88 -16.56 0.74
C LEU A 73 -6.07 -17.28 0.11
N SER A 74 -5.93 -17.76 -1.13
CA SER A 74 -6.97 -18.53 -1.81
C SER A 74 -7.26 -19.84 -1.11
N VAL A 75 -6.22 -20.61 -0.76
CA VAL A 75 -6.38 -21.88 -0.03
C VAL A 75 -7.07 -21.65 1.31
N TYR A 76 -6.65 -20.61 2.04
CA TYR A 76 -7.26 -20.24 3.32
C TYR A 76 -8.73 -19.83 3.16
N PHE A 77 -9.02 -19.01 2.16
CA PHE A 77 -10.38 -18.54 1.88
C PHE A 77 -11.31 -19.69 1.51
N PHE A 78 -10.89 -20.57 0.59
CA PHE A 78 -11.72 -21.68 0.13
C PHE A 78 -11.86 -22.82 1.15
N LYS A 79 -10.85 -23.07 1.99
CA LYS A 79 -10.94 -24.05 3.08
C LYS A 79 -11.74 -23.51 4.28
N GLY A 80 -11.84 -22.18 4.42
CA GLY A 80 -12.58 -21.54 5.49
C GLY A 80 -14.10 -21.65 5.34
N PRO A 81 -14.85 -21.30 6.38
CA PRO A 81 -16.33 -21.34 6.37
C PRO A 81 -16.93 -20.40 5.32
N TRP A 82 -16.18 -19.41 4.89
CA TRP A 82 -16.60 -18.38 3.93
C TRP A 82 -16.57 -18.87 2.48
N GLY A 83 -15.59 -19.68 2.12
CA GLY A 83 -15.45 -20.22 0.76
C GLY A 83 -16.63 -21.12 0.36
N LYS A 84 -17.12 -21.92 1.30
CA LYS A 84 -18.31 -22.77 1.07
C LYS A 84 -19.57 -21.94 0.81
N ARG A 85 -19.69 -20.76 1.43
CA ARG A 85 -20.84 -19.86 1.20
C ARG A 85 -20.74 -19.11 -0.11
N LEU A 86 -19.53 -18.77 -0.56
CA LEU A 86 -19.31 -18.10 -1.85
C LEU A 86 -19.54 -19.05 -3.04
N LEU A 87 -19.27 -20.34 -2.86
CA LEU A 87 -19.50 -21.39 -3.86
C LEU A 87 -20.99 -21.79 -3.99
N LEU A 88 -21.89 -21.24 -3.14
CA LEU A 88 -23.32 -21.42 -3.34
C LEU A 88 -23.70 -20.81 -4.70
N PRO A 89 -24.57 -21.53 -5.49
CA PRO A 89 -24.91 -21.06 -6.82
C PRO A 89 -25.47 -19.64 -6.76
N PHE A 90 -24.86 -18.78 -7.54
CA PHE A 90 -25.21 -17.36 -7.66
C PHE A 90 -26.60 -17.24 -8.26
N LYS A 91 -27.63 -17.39 -7.43
CA LYS A 91 -29.01 -17.13 -7.83
C LYS A 91 -29.20 -15.63 -7.97
N GLY A 92 -29.05 -15.13 -9.20
CA GLY A 92 -29.39 -13.80 -9.67
C GLY A 92 -29.08 -12.67 -8.66
N GLY A 93 -27.93 -12.03 -8.78
CA GLY A 93 -27.60 -10.91 -7.90
C GLY A 93 -28.67 -9.82 -7.99
N ASN A 94 -29.08 -9.27 -6.86
CA ASN A 94 -30.00 -8.15 -6.81
C ASN A 94 -29.36 -6.96 -7.57
N PRO A 95 -29.98 -6.46 -8.66
CA PRO A 95 -29.45 -5.39 -9.49
C PRO A 95 -29.17 -4.10 -8.68
N PHE A 96 -29.88 -3.90 -7.58
CA PHE A 96 -29.66 -2.80 -6.67
C PHE A 96 -28.28 -2.88 -5.98
N ILE A 97 -27.86 -4.06 -5.55
CA ILE A 97 -26.54 -4.29 -4.93
C ILE A 97 -25.44 -4.07 -5.97
N TRP A 98 -25.59 -4.57 -7.19
CA TRP A 98 -24.63 -4.37 -8.26
C TRP A 98 -24.46 -2.90 -8.64
N ARG A 99 -25.56 -2.16 -8.71
CA ARG A 99 -25.53 -0.73 -8.98
C ARG A 99 -24.81 0.06 -7.87
N GLY A 100 -25.07 -0.26 -6.61
CA GLY A 100 -24.40 0.36 -5.47
C GLY A 100 -22.89 0.06 -5.45
N LEU A 101 -22.53 -1.21 -5.70
CA LEU A 101 -21.13 -1.64 -5.76
C LEU A 101 -20.39 -0.96 -6.93
N ALA A 102 -21.01 -0.92 -8.12
CA ALA A 102 -20.43 -0.26 -9.27
C ALA A 102 -20.27 1.25 -9.07
N ALA A 103 -21.23 1.93 -8.47
CA ALA A 103 -21.16 3.35 -8.18
C ALA A 103 -20.03 3.68 -7.19
N SER A 104 -19.95 2.94 -6.08
CA SER A 104 -18.87 3.14 -5.08
C SER A 104 -17.50 2.75 -5.63
N GLY A 105 -17.42 1.66 -6.39
CA GLY A 105 -16.19 1.18 -7.01
C GLY A 105 -15.68 2.15 -8.08
N SER A 106 -16.55 2.64 -8.96
CA SER A 106 -16.16 3.58 -10.01
C SER A 106 -15.65 4.91 -9.46
N ALA A 107 -16.26 5.42 -8.39
CA ALA A 107 -15.79 6.63 -7.72
C ALA A 107 -14.35 6.45 -7.17
N LYS A 108 -14.09 5.29 -6.52
CA LYS A 108 -12.76 4.98 -6.00
C LYS A 108 -11.73 4.79 -7.11
N VAL A 109 -12.10 4.10 -8.19
CA VAL A 109 -11.24 3.92 -9.38
C VAL A 109 -10.89 5.28 -9.99
N MET A 110 -11.89 6.16 -10.20
CA MET A 110 -11.67 7.49 -10.76
C MET A 110 -10.73 8.33 -9.90
N MET A 111 -10.94 8.34 -8.58
CA MET A 111 -10.06 9.04 -7.64
C MET A 111 -8.62 8.52 -7.73
N THR A 112 -8.43 7.20 -7.80
CA THR A 112 -7.10 6.59 -7.91
C THR A 112 -6.44 6.90 -9.26
N LEU A 113 -7.21 6.86 -10.35
CA LEU A 113 -6.71 7.22 -11.69
C LEU A 113 -6.25 8.68 -11.75
N LEU A 114 -7.04 9.62 -11.20
CA LEU A 114 -6.67 11.02 -11.16
C LEU A 114 -5.40 11.27 -10.32
N ALA A 115 -5.29 10.63 -9.15
CA ALA A 115 -4.10 10.72 -8.32
C ALA A 115 -2.85 10.18 -9.04
N ASN A 116 -2.95 9.01 -9.69
CA ASN A 116 -1.84 8.43 -10.45
C ASN A 116 -1.50 9.25 -11.71
N ALA A 117 -2.49 9.84 -12.38
CA ALA A 117 -2.24 10.74 -13.51
C ALA A 117 -1.48 11.99 -13.06
N GLY A 118 -1.84 12.58 -11.91
CA GLY A 118 -1.10 13.68 -11.32
C GLY A 118 0.34 13.31 -10.98
N ALA A 119 0.55 12.14 -10.35
CA ALA A 119 1.88 11.63 -10.04
C ALA A 119 2.71 11.38 -11.31
N PHE A 120 2.08 10.90 -12.39
CA PHE A 120 2.76 10.68 -13.67
C PHE A 120 3.24 12.01 -14.31
N VAL A 121 2.38 13.04 -14.30
CA VAL A 121 2.75 14.37 -14.79
C VAL A 121 3.91 14.95 -13.96
N LEU A 122 3.82 14.87 -12.64
CA LEU A 122 4.89 15.30 -11.75
C LEU A 122 6.21 14.57 -12.03
N GLN A 123 6.16 13.25 -12.19
CA GLN A 123 7.36 12.45 -12.49
C GLN A 123 7.99 12.85 -13.82
N ARG A 124 7.17 13.21 -14.85
CA ARG A 124 7.67 13.70 -16.12
C ARG A 124 8.45 15.00 -15.96
N GLU A 125 7.92 15.94 -15.17
CA GLU A 125 8.62 17.20 -14.92
C GLU A 125 9.91 16.99 -14.10
N VAL A 126 9.87 16.13 -13.08
CA VAL A 126 11.06 15.80 -12.28
C VAL A 126 12.17 15.18 -13.13
N ASN A 127 11.83 14.38 -14.13
CA ASN A 127 12.81 13.72 -15.01
C ASN A 127 13.56 14.70 -15.93
N GLN A 128 13.17 15.98 -16.00
CA GLN A 128 13.88 17.03 -16.74
C GLN A 128 15.05 17.64 -15.95
N PHE A 129 15.12 17.38 -14.65
CA PHE A 129 16.17 17.91 -13.80
C PHE A 129 17.45 17.04 -13.81
N PRO A 130 18.57 17.56 -13.31
CA PRO A 130 19.81 16.77 -13.17
C PRO A 130 19.61 15.53 -12.31
N VAL A 131 20.44 14.50 -12.56
CA VAL A 131 20.36 13.19 -11.91
C VAL A 131 20.34 13.29 -10.38
N ASP A 132 21.14 14.19 -9.81
CA ASP A 132 21.19 14.40 -8.35
C ASP A 132 19.86 14.89 -7.79
N THR A 133 19.17 15.77 -8.52
CA THR A 133 17.84 16.26 -8.14
C THR A 133 16.78 15.16 -8.22
N ILE A 134 16.82 14.32 -9.28
CA ILE A 134 15.94 13.17 -9.43
C ILE A 134 16.16 12.17 -8.29
N ALA A 135 17.42 11.90 -7.94
CA ALA A 135 17.76 11.02 -6.84
C ALA A 135 17.24 11.57 -5.49
N GLY A 136 17.45 12.86 -5.24
CA GLY A 136 16.94 13.55 -4.04
C GLY A 136 15.42 13.48 -3.92
N TYR A 137 14.71 13.73 -5.03
CA TYR A 137 13.26 13.54 -5.09
C TYR A 137 12.82 12.10 -4.76
N THR A 138 13.52 11.11 -5.33
CA THR A 138 13.19 9.70 -5.12
C THR A 138 13.36 9.29 -3.66
N TYR A 139 14.44 9.73 -3.00
CA TYR A 139 14.64 9.50 -1.57
C TYR A 139 13.57 10.20 -0.72
N ALA A 140 13.27 11.47 -1.02
CA ALA A 140 12.22 12.22 -0.34
C ALA A 140 10.85 11.53 -0.47
N ASN A 141 10.48 11.10 -1.68
CA ASN A 141 9.23 10.38 -1.93
C ASN A 141 9.17 9.02 -1.22
N SER A 142 10.29 8.30 -1.13
CA SER A 142 10.38 7.04 -0.40
C SER A 142 10.16 7.25 1.10
N LEU A 143 10.77 8.28 1.68
CA LEU A 143 10.56 8.65 3.09
C LEU A 143 9.12 9.10 3.34
N MET A 144 8.56 9.93 2.47
CA MET A 144 7.17 10.37 2.57
C MET A 144 6.20 9.18 2.56
N ASN A 145 6.40 8.22 1.66
CA ASN A 145 5.63 6.97 1.63
C ASN A 145 5.78 6.18 2.93
N LEU A 146 6.99 6.04 3.47
CA LEU A 146 7.23 5.33 4.74
C LEU A 146 6.42 5.95 5.89
N PHE A 147 6.39 7.27 5.98
CA PHE A 147 5.69 7.98 7.05
C PHE A 147 4.16 8.07 6.86
N THR A 148 3.68 8.03 5.62
CA THR A 148 2.23 8.06 5.32
C THR A 148 1.57 6.69 5.39
N GLN A 149 2.31 5.58 5.29
CA GLN A 149 1.75 4.22 5.38
C GLN A 149 0.95 3.94 6.65
N PRO A 150 1.36 4.35 7.87
CA PRO A 150 0.53 4.17 9.06
C PRO A 150 -0.81 4.90 8.98
N LEU A 151 -0.89 6.08 8.34
CA LEU A 151 -2.15 6.79 8.14
C LEU A 151 -3.11 6.02 7.24
N ALA A 152 -2.58 5.44 6.16
CA ALA A 152 -3.36 4.55 5.28
C ALA A 152 -3.88 3.31 6.04
N ALA A 153 -3.07 2.74 6.93
CA ALA A 153 -3.47 1.62 7.77
C ALA A 153 -4.61 2.00 8.74
N TYR A 154 -4.55 3.17 9.38
CA TYR A 154 -5.65 3.67 10.21
C TYR A 154 -6.94 3.89 9.40
N ALA A 155 -6.86 4.42 8.19
CA ALA A 155 -8.01 4.61 7.32
C ALA A 155 -8.65 3.27 6.92
N ILE A 156 -7.85 2.26 6.57
CA ILE A 156 -8.35 0.92 6.25
C ILE A 156 -9.01 0.28 7.49
N ALA A 157 -8.38 0.37 8.66
CA ALA A 157 -8.95 -0.15 9.91
C ALA A 157 -10.28 0.52 10.26
N ALA A 158 -10.37 1.85 10.14
CA ALA A 158 -11.59 2.60 10.36
C ALA A 158 -12.72 2.14 9.44
N ASN A 159 -12.43 1.98 8.13
CA ASN A 159 -13.40 1.51 7.16
C ASN A 159 -13.94 0.12 7.48
N ILE A 160 -13.06 -0.84 7.82
CA ILE A 160 -13.44 -2.22 8.15
C ILE A 160 -14.29 -2.25 9.42
N MET A 161 -13.83 -1.60 10.50
CA MET A 161 -14.55 -1.58 11.78
C MET A 161 -15.90 -0.87 11.66
N SER A 162 -15.97 0.24 10.93
CA SER A 162 -17.22 0.94 10.68
C SER A 162 -18.20 0.07 9.89
N ALA A 163 -17.76 -0.57 8.80
CA ALA A 163 -18.62 -1.43 8.00
C ALA A 163 -19.18 -2.60 8.84
N GLN A 164 -18.37 -3.22 9.69
CA GLN A 164 -18.80 -4.31 10.53
C GLN A 164 -19.83 -3.86 11.61
N ASN A 165 -19.62 -2.72 12.24
CA ASN A 165 -20.53 -2.21 13.26
C ASN A 165 -21.85 -1.69 12.65
N VAL A 166 -21.76 -1.01 11.50
CA VAL A 166 -22.96 -0.60 10.75
C VAL A 166 -23.77 -1.83 10.30
N GLY A 167 -23.09 -2.90 9.83
CA GLY A 167 -23.74 -4.16 9.48
C GLY A 167 -24.44 -4.86 10.66
N ARG A 168 -24.02 -4.56 11.91
CA ARG A 168 -24.68 -5.03 13.14
C ARG A 168 -25.79 -4.08 13.63
N GLY A 169 -25.95 -2.93 13.00
CA GLY A 169 -26.87 -1.87 13.45
C GLY A 169 -26.34 -1.01 14.58
N ASP A 170 -25.05 -1.15 14.96
CA ASP A 170 -24.42 -0.41 16.04
C ASP A 170 -23.71 0.85 15.51
N TRP A 171 -24.48 1.89 15.30
CA TRP A 171 -24.01 3.18 14.79
C TRP A 171 -23.14 3.94 15.79
N GLU A 172 -23.42 3.79 17.08
CA GLU A 172 -22.67 4.47 18.15
C GLU A 172 -21.25 3.92 18.24
N MET A 173 -21.10 2.58 18.19
CA MET A 173 -19.80 1.94 18.14
C MET A 173 -19.03 2.30 16.86
N ALA A 174 -19.68 2.37 15.70
CA ALA A 174 -19.06 2.80 14.46
C ALA A 174 -18.49 4.23 14.57
N ALA A 175 -19.27 5.16 15.10
CA ALA A 175 -18.83 6.56 15.31
C ALA A 175 -17.68 6.64 16.32
N SER A 176 -17.75 5.89 17.42
CA SER A 176 -16.70 5.82 18.43
C SER A 176 -15.37 5.29 17.86
N CYS A 177 -15.42 4.22 17.05
CA CYS A 177 -14.26 3.68 16.34
C CYS A 177 -13.61 4.71 15.42
N ASN A 178 -14.42 5.39 14.61
CA ASN A 178 -13.92 6.42 13.70
C ASN A 178 -13.25 7.57 14.46
N ARG A 179 -13.88 8.06 15.53
CA ARG A 179 -13.29 9.12 16.34
C ARG A 179 -11.93 8.72 16.92
N ARG A 180 -11.79 7.50 17.43
CA ARG A 180 -10.52 6.99 17.96
C ARG A 180 -9.47 6.90 16.85
N MET A 181 -9.81 6.40 15.67
CA MET A 181 -8.89 6.31 14.54
C MET A 181 -8.41 7.68 14.05
N ILE A 182 -9.32 8.69 14.03
CA ILE A 182 -8.96 10.07 13.72
C ILE A 182 -7.96 10.61 14.75
N LEU A 183 -8.21 10.41 16.05
CA LEU A 183 -7.29 10.87 17.09
C LEU A 183 -5.90 10.22 16.98
N HIS A 184 -5.84 8.91 16.70
CA HIS A 184 -4.56 8.23 16.48
C HIS A 184 -3.84 8.75 15.22
N SER A 185 -4.58 9.00 14.15
CA SER A 185 -4.01 9.58 12.92
C SER A 185 -3.46 10.99 13.17
N MET A 186 -4.19 11.83 13.93
CA MET A 186 -3.74 13.16 14.31
C MET A 186 -2.49 13.10 15.20
N ALA A 187 -2.47 12.20 16.19
CA ALA A 187 -1.29 11.98 17.02
C ALA A 187 -0.07 11.54 16.20
N TRP A 188 -0.27 10.65 15.24
CA TRP A 188 0.79 10.23 14.33
C TRP A 188 1.29 11.39 13.45
N CYS A 189 0.38 12.19 12.88
CA CYS A 189 0.75 13.38 12.11
C CYS A 189 1.56 14.38 12.95
N GLY A 190 1.14 14.62 14.19
CA GLY A 190 1.85 15.49 15.12
C GLY A 190 3.25 14.96 15.45
N LEU A 191 3.37 13.66 15.74
CA LEU A 191 4.64 13.01 16.00
C LEU A 191 5.58 13.10 14.78
N TYR A 192 5.06 12.77 13.59
CA TYR A 192 5.79 12.87 12.34
C TYR A 192 6.23 14.32 12.06
N GLY A 193 5.30 15.29 12.16
CA GLY A 193 5.60 16.70 11.92
C GLY A 193 6.68 17.23 12.85
N ALA A 194 6.71 16.79 14.10
CA ALA A 194 7.75 17.17 15.07
C ALA A 194 9.10 16.46 14.81
N ALA A 195 9.07 15.20 14.40
CA ALA A 195 10.28 14.41 14.19
C ALA A 195 10.92 14.62 12.81
N ALA A 196 10.15 14.95 11.78
CA ALA A 196 10.60 15.05 10.40
C ALA A 196 11.79 16.02 10.20
N PRO A 197 11.80 17.24 10.77
CA PRO A 197 12.92 18.17 10.59
C PRO A 197 14.28 17.60 11.04
N ALA A 198 14.27 16.79 12.09
CA ALA A 198 15.48 16.16 12.61
C ALA A 198 15.82 14.83 11.92
N ALA A 199 14.80 14.00 11.64
CA ALA A 199 14.98 12.66 11.10
C ALA A 199 15.30 12.64 9.60
N VAL A 200 14.64 13.50 8.81
CA VAL A 200 14.74 13.51 7.35
C VAL A 200 16.16 13.71 6.84
N PRO A 201 16.93 14.72 7.30
CA PRO A 201 18.29 14.92 6.83
C PRO A 201 19.22 13.72 7.13
N VAL A 202 19.03 13.09 8.28
CA VAL A 202 19.81 11.90 8.68
C VAL A 202 19.45 10.70 7.79
N LEU A 203 18.16 10.47 7.55
CA LEU A 203 17.69 9.35 6.74
C LEU A 203 18.12 9.50 5.27
N ILE A 204 18.04 10.71 4.70
CA ILE A 204 18.52 10.94 3.33
C ILE A 204 20.02 10.67 3.24
N ARG A 205 20.82 11.09 4.21
CA ARG A 205 22.26 10.79 4.23
C ARG A 205 22.53 9.28 4.30
N LEU A 206 21.81 8.57 5.14
CA LEU A 206 21.93 7.10 5.23
C LEU A 206 21.56 6.39 3.93
N MET A 207 20.52 6.86 3.23
CA MET A 207 20.08 6.28 1.96
C MET A 207 21.03 6.62 0.80
N ALA A 208 21.62 7.81 0.80
CA ALA A 208 22.51 8.27 -0.25
C ALA A 208 23.95 7.75 -0.09
N GLY A 209 24.33 7.29 1.11
CA GLY A 209 25.68 6.82 1.42
C GLY A 209 26.73 7.93 1.43
N ASP A 210 28.03 7.55 1.52
CA ASP A 210 29.16 8.48 1.64
C ASP A 210 29.42 9.35 0.39
N GLY A 211 28.73 9.07 -0.73
CA GLY A 211 28.84 9.83 -1.99
C GLY A 211 27.76 10.90 -2.19
N ALA A 212 26.98 11.22 -1.15
CA ALA A 212 25.88 12.19 -1.26
C ALA A 212 26.42 13.60 -1.59
N SER A 213 26.09 14.12 -2.79
CA SER A 213 26.39 15.51 -3.13
C SER A 213 25.53 16.46 -2.27
N SER A 214 26.08 17.64 -1.96
CA SER A 214 25.31 18.68 -1.25
C SER A 214 24.04 19.06 -1.99
N GLN A 215 24.06 19.00 -3.32
CA GLN A 215 22.89 19.27 -4.17
C GLN A 215 21.79 18.24 -3.98
N LEU A 216 22.12 16.96 -3.88
CA LEU A 216 21.17 15.86 -3.62
C LEU A 216 20.48 16.05 -2.25
N LEU A 217 21.25 16.38 -1.21
CA LEU A 217 20.71 16.62 0.13
C LEU A 217 19.77 17.84 0.14
N HIS A 218 20.18 18.96 -0.48
CA HIS A 218 19.34 20.15 -0.59
C HIS A 218 18.06 19.88 -1.39
N ALA A 219 18.15 19.17 -2.51
CA ALA A 219 16.99 18.81 -3.30
C ALA A 219 16.02 17.93 -2.49
N GLY A 220 16.49 16.86 -1.84
CA GLY A 220 15.65 15.97 -1.05
C GLY A 220 14.99 16.66 0.14
N ILE A 221 15.72 17.52 0.85
CA ILE A 221 15.18 18.25 2.00
C ILE A 221 14.15 19.29 1.54
N SER A 222 14.47 20.08 0.50
CA SER A 222 13.56 21.10 0.01
C SER A 222 12.25 20.52 -0.53
N TRP A 223 12.29 19.37 -1.20
CA TRP A 223 11.07 18.68 -1.65
C TRP A 223 10.16 18.27 -0.51
N LEU A 224 10.70 17.78 0.61
CA LEU A 224 9.91 17.36 1.76
C LEU A 224 9.26 18.54 2.52
N PHE A 225 9.87 19.72 2.47
CA PHE A 225 9.34 20.89 3.17
C PHE A 225 8.56 21.85 2.27
N VAL A 226 8.75 21.82 0.95
CA VAL A 226 8.07 22.70 -0.02
C VAL A 226 6.80 22.07 -0.59
N VAL A 227 6.66 20.75 -0.53
CA VAL A 227 5.41 20.05 -0.88
C VAL A 227 4.65 19.69 0.40
N PRO A 228 4.00 20.64 1.07
CA PRO A 228 3.03 20.29 2.09
C PRO A 228 1.82 19.70 1.36
N PHE A 229 1.33 18.59 1.86
CA PHE A 229 0.16 17.80 1.51
C PHE A 229 -0.91 18.47 0.66
#